data_24f1e9819e4b98615f0900fc67d5228b
#
_entry.id   24f1e9819e4b98615f0900fc67d5228b
#
_cell.length_a   1.000
_cell.length_b   1.000
_cell.length_c   1.000
_cell.angle_alpha   90.00
_cell.angle_beta   90.00
_cell.angle_gamma   90.00
#
_symmetry.space_group_name_H-M   'P 1'
#
loop_
_entity.id
_entity.type
_entity.pdbx_description
1 polymer ?
#
loop_
_entity_poly.entity_id
_entity_poly.type
_entity_poly.pdbx_seq_one_letter_code
_entity_poly.pdbx_strand_id
1 'polypeptide(L)'
;MLTLFSQSRRGPITLRMFLIAAIISITPETFAQDFDWAPDYPVGSTIPLLEAQDQNGELQTLKTLSGENGILLMFNRSFDWCPYCKAQLEGLEEAKHAFSTLGLNIVTITYDPIETLKLVEEDMKVSFTLLHDKNIKHVNAYNILNTDYEPGHFAYGVPQPGIMFVNPDGKIIAKFAEENFRQRPDWSDVAEALIIP
;
A
#
# COMPACT_ATOMS: atom_id res chain seq x y z
N MET A 1 55.25 74.54 40.73
CA MET A 1 54.45 75.76 40.59
C MET A 1 53.63 75.68 39.29
N LEU A 2 52.34 75.77 39.35
CA LEU A 2 51.28 75.74 38.32
C LEU A 2 51.06 74.42 37.55
N THR A 3 50.05 73.81 38.00
CA THR A 3 49.27 72.75 37.43
C THR A 3 48.43 73.25 36.24
N LEU A 4 48.43 72.55 35.13
CA LEU A 4 47.39 72.73 34.07
C LEU A 4 46.61 71.43 33.93
N PHE A 5 45.30 71.53 34.27
CA PHE A 5 44.27 70.49 34.03
C PHE A 5 43.92 70.41 32.53
N SER A 6 44.07 69.28 31.93
CA SER A 6 43.52 68.98 30.62
C SER A 6 42.18 68.27 30.79
N GLN A 7 41.09 68.92 30.42
CA GLN A 7 39.75 68.36 30.37
C GLN A 7 39.54 67.57 29.05
N SER A 8 39.43 66.24 29.18
CA SER A 8 39.00 65.39 28.10
C SER A 8 37.49 65.45 27.91
N ARG A 9 37.05 65.98 26.77
CA ARG A 9 35.64 65.98 26.34
C ARG A 9 35.30 64.61 25.81
N ARG A 10 34.44 63.87 26.53
CA ARG A 10 33.78 62.65 26.04
C ARG A 10 32.57 63.06 25.20
N GLY A 11 32.61 62.80 23.88
CA GLY A 11 31.48 62.94 22.98
C GLY A 11 30.47 61.80 23.17
N PRO A 12 29.19 61.98 22.86
CA PRO A 12 28.16 60.97 23.03
C PRO A 12 28.32 59.83 22.03
N ILE A 13 28.35 58.59 22.53
CA ILE A 13 28.32 57.39 21.73
C ILE A 13 26.86 57.18 21.28
N THR A 14 26.57 57.52 20.05
CA THR A 14 25.28 57.19 19.42
C THR A 14 25.24 55.68 19.09
N LEU A 15 24.52 54.92 19.91
CA LEU A 15 24.27 53.52 19.71
C LEU A 15 23.30 53.37 18.51
N ARG A 16 23.84 53.05 17.33
CA ARG A 16 23.05 52.72 16.16
C ARG A 16 22.55 51.28 16.34
N MET A 17 21.29 51.14 16.72
CA MET A 17 20.57 49.86 16.71
C MET A 17 20.37 49.42 15.25
N PHE A 18 21.16 48.42 14.80
CA PHE A 18 20.89 47.74 13.54
C PHE A 18 19.74 46.75 13.79
N LEU A 19 18.53 47.11 13.32
CA LEU A 19 17.41 46.18 13.18
C LEU A 19 17.74 45.19 12.05
N ILE A 20 18.21 43.99 12.40
CA ILE A 20 18.28 42.88 11.45
C ILE A 20 16.86 42.34 11.30
N ALA A 21 16.20 42.70 10.22
CA ALA A 21 14.96 42.07 9.82
C ALA A 21 15.28 40.64 9.33
N ALA A 22 15.01 39.66 10.15
CA ALA A 22 15.06 38.24 9.74
C ALA A 22 13.91 38.02 8.75
N ILE A 23 14.23 37.94 7.47
CA ILE A 23 13.29 37.48 6.44
C ILE A 23 13.13 35.97 6.65
N ILE A 24 12.06 35.56 7.31
CA ILE A 24 11.64 34.15 7.37
C ILE A 24 11.13 33.81 5.97
N SER A 25 11.99 33.19 5.17
CA SER A 25 11.57 32.59 3.90
C SER A 25 10.68 31.39 4.23
N ILE A 26 9.38 31.56 4.14
CA ILE A 26 8.41 30.46 4.15
C ILE A 26 8.54 29.78 2.78
N THR A 27 9.37 28.76 2.70
CA THR A 27 9.33 27.83 1.56
C THR A 27 7.99 27.08 1.65
N PRO A 28 7.15 27.11 0.60
CA PRO A 28 5.99 26.21 0.59
C PRO A 28 6.53 24.78 0.61
N GLU A 29 6.28 24.06 1.70
CA GLU A 29 6.40 22.61 1.70
C GLU A 29 5.37 22.12 0.69
N THR A 30 5.86 21.69 -0.48
CA THR A 30 5.07 20.92 -1.42
C THR A 30 4.84 19.59 -0.72
N PHE A 31 3.66 19.44 -0.10
CA PHE A 31 3.20 18.12 0.31
C PHE A 31 3.12 17.29 -0.98
N ALA A 32 4.10 16.42 -1.21
CA ALA A 32 3.92 15.33 -2.12
C ALA A 32 2.67 14.60 -1.62
N GLN A 33 1.65 14.53 -2.46
CA GLN A 33 0.45 13.78 -2.12
C GLN A 33 0.90 12.32 -2.11
N ASP A 34 1.07 11.76 -0.90
CA ASP A 34 1.44 10.36 -0.74
C ASP A 34 0.39 9.52 -1.48
N PHE A 35 0.86 8.58 -2.29
CA PHE A 35 -0.01 7.65 -3.01
C PHE A 35 -0.88 6.89 -2.00
N ASP A 36 -2.19 7.14 -1.98
CA ASP A 36 -3.16 6.42 -1.15
C ASP A 36 -3.92 5.41 -2.02
N TRP A 37 -3.52 4.16 -1.94
CA TRP A 37 -4.19 3.07 -2.62
C TRP A 37 -5.53 2.74 -1.96
N ALA A 38 -6.59 2.52 -2.77
CA ALA A 38 -7.95 2.30 -2.31
C ALA A 38 -8.42 3.39 -1.30
N PRO A 39 -8.47 4.68 -1.73
CA PRO A 39 -8.73 5.80 -0.81
C PRO A 39 -10.12 5.76 -0.17
N ASP A 40 -11.11 5.13 -0.81
CA ASP A 40 -12.46 4.95 -0.27
C ASP A 40 -12.51 3.99 0.92
N TYR A 41 -11.44 3.23 1.12
CA TYR A 41 -11.30 2.23 2.18
C TYR A 41 -10.07 2.48 3.04
N PRO A 42 -10.10 3.51 3.90
CA PRO A 42 -8.99 3.79 4.81
C PRO A 42 -8.83 2.69 5.86
N VAL A 43 -7.65 2.62 6.47
CA VAL A 43 -7.40 1.74 7.63
C VAL A 43 -8.46 1.99 8.71
N GLY A 44 -9.02 0.92 9.27
CA GLY A 44 -10.12 0.93 10.23
C GLY A 44 -11.52 0.85 9.61
N SER A 45 -11.68 1.06 8.29
CA SER A 45 -12.95 0.84 7.59
C SER A 45 -13.22 -0.65 7.36
N THR A 46 -14.45 -0.98 7.01
CA THR A 46 -14.87 -2.35 6.68
C THR A 46 -14.80 -2.55 5.17
N ILE A 47 -14.26 -3.70 4.75
CA ILE A 47 -14.19 -4.05 3.32
C ILE A 47 -15.60 -4.26 2.72
N PRO A 48 -15.76 -4.05 1.39
CA PRO A 48 -16.93 -4.54 0.66
C PRO A 48 -17.09 -6.05 0.81
N LEU A 49 -18.31 -6.56 0.51
CA LEU A 49 -18.57 -7.99 0.52
C LEU A 49 -17.56 -8.75 -0.35
N LEU A 50 -16.74 -9.57 0.29
CA LEU A 50 -15.82 -10.49 -0.38
C LEU A 50 -16.51 -11.82 -0.60
N GLU A 51 -16.84 -12.11 -1.85
CA GLU A 51 -17.49 -13.34 -2.29
C GLU A 51 -17.06 -13.64 -3.73
N ALA A 52 -16.22 -14.65 -3.91
CA ALA A 52 -15.65 -15.05 -5.20
C ALA A 52 -15.39 -16.56 -5.26
N GLN A 53 -15.32 -17.13 -6.46
CA GLN A 53 -14.89 -18.51 -6.64
C GLN A 53 -13.36 -18.61 -6.58
N ASP A 54 -12.87 -19.67 -5.95
CA ASP A 54 -11.46 -19.98 -5.94
C ASP A 54 -11.01 -20.76 -7.19
N GLN A 55 -9.74 -21.15 -7.24
CA GLN A 55 -9.13 -21.93 -8.31
C GLN A 55 -9.73 -23.33 -8.50
N ASN A 56 -10.56 -23.82 -7.56
CA ASN A 56 -11.30 -25.06 -7.66
C ASN A 56 -12.78 -24.85 -8.02
N GLY A 57 -13.20 -23.60 -8.22
CA GLY A 57 -14.58 -23.23 -8.48
C GLY A 57 -15.48 -23.17 -7.25
N GLU A 58 -14.91 -23.34 -6.06
CA GLU A 58 -15.64 -23.29 -4.79
C GLU A 58 -15.87 -21.84 -4.36
N LEU A 59 -17.12 -21.55 -3.93
CA LEU A 59 -17.47 -20.21 -3.48
C LEU A 59 -16.83 -19.91 -2.12
N GLN A 60 -16.01 -18.88 -2.07
CA GLN A 60 -15.32 -18.41 -0.89
C GLN A 60 -15.89 -17.07 -0.41
N THR A 61 -15.85 -16.85 0.90
CA THR A 61 -16.24 -15.62 1.58
C THR A 61 -15.16 -15.22 2.56
N LEU A 62 -15.19 -14.00 3.09
CA LEU A 62 -14.24 -13.60 4.14
C LEU A 62 -14.21 -14.63 5.27
N LYS A 63 -15.39 -15.14 5.68
CA LYS A 63 -15.49 -16.13 6.78
C LYS A 63 -14.78 -17.44 6.47
N THR A 64 -14.88 -17.96 5.23
CA THR A 64 -14.24 -19.22 4.84
C THR A 64 -12.74 -19.04 4.57
N LEU A 65 -12.33 -17.82 4.22
CA LEU A 65 -10.95 -17.47 3.90
C LEU A 65 -10.11 -17.12 5.13
N SER A 66 -10.76 -16.61 6.21
CA SER A 66 -10.03 -16.08 7.36
C SER A 66 -9.28 -17.15 8.13
N GLY A 67 -8.00 -16.86 8.41
CA GLY A 67 -7.26 -17.51 9.48
C GLY A 67 -7.68 -16.97 10.85
N GLU A 68 -6.96 -17.31 11.90
CA GLU A 68 -7.24 -16.88 13.28
C GLU A 68 -7.31 -15.35 13.39
N ASN A 69 -6.38 -14.64 12.74
CA ASN A 69 -6.29 -13.18 12.76
C ASN A 69 -6.79 -12.51 11.47
N GLY A 70 -7.27 -13.30 10.49
CA GLY A 70 -7.85 -12.78 9.25
C GLY A 70 -7.09 -13.22 7.99
N ILE A 71 -7.05 -12.33 7.00
CA ILE A 71 -6.43 -12.58 5.70
C ILE A 71 -5.45 -11.49 5.30
N LEU A 72 -4.42 -11.89 4.54
CA LEU A 72 -3.66 -11.01 3.68
C LEU A 72 -4.29 -11.08 2.28
N LEU A 73 -5.08 -10.07 1.91
CA LEU A 73 -5.79 -10.00 0.63
C LEU A 73 -4.97 -9.19 -0.37
N MET A 74 -4.52 -9.85 -1.45
CA MET A 74 -3.69 -9.24 -2.48
C MET A 74 -4.45 -9.11 -3.80
N PHE A 75 -4.60 -7.87 -4.30
CA PHE A 75 -5.14 -7.59 -5.62
C PHE A 75 -4.01 -7.57 -6.66
N ASN A 76 -4.12 -8.43 -7.66
CA ASN A 76 -3.16 -8.55 -8.74
C ASN A 76 -3.78 -8.33 -10.11
N ARG A 77 -2.94 -8.00 -11.09
CA ARG A 77 -3.41 -7.72 -12.45
C ARG A 77 -3.80 -9.00 -13.18
N SER A 78 -2.87 -9.93 -13.34
CA SER A 78 -3.09 -11.24 -13.97
C SER A 78 -1.91 -12.16 -13.66
N PHE A 79 -2.19 -13.41 -13.39
CA PHE A 79 -1.18 -14.46 -13.27
C PHE A 79 -0.90 -15.16 -14.62
N ASP A 80 -1.70 -14.89 -15.64
CA ASP A 80 -1.46 -15.40 -17.00
C ASP A 80 -0.30 -14.64 -17.68
N TRP A 81 -0.42 -13.32 -17.81
CA TRP A 81 0.47 -12.52 -18.65
C TRP A 81 1.33 -11.49 -17.91
N CYS A 82 1.10 -11.22 -16.61
CA CYS A 82 1.82 -10.17 -15.88
C CYS A 82 3.09 -10.71 -15.19
N PRO A 83 4.31 -10.43 -15.67
CA PRO A 83 5.53 -10.98 -15.08
C PRO A 83 5.78 -10.49 -13.65
N TYR A 84 5.42 -9.24 -13.35
CA TYR A 84 5.55 -8.69 -11.99
C TYR A 84 4.61 -9.38 -11.00
N CYS A 85 3.42 -9.81 -11.46
CA CYS A 85 2.47 -10.52 -10.63
C CYS A 85 2.93 -11.94 -10.35
N LYS A 86 3.51 -12.61 -11.35
CA LYS A 86 4.11 -13.95 -11.16
C LYS A 86 5.28 -13.91 -10.19
N ALA A 87 6.20 -12.96 -10.35
CA ALA A 87 7.33 -12.80 -9.44
C ALA A 87 6.88 -12.49 -8.00
N GLN A 88 5.81 -11.66 -7.84
CA GLN A 88 5.23 -11.38 -6.52
C GLN A 88 4.60 -12.62 -5.89
N LEU A 89 3.94 -13.47 -6.70
CA LEU A 89 3.33 -14.71 -6.25
C LEU A 89 4.39 -15.72 -5.77
N GLU A 90 5.50 -15.85 -6.52
CA GLU A 90 6.65 -16.69 -6.13
C GLU A 90 7.25 -16.23 -4.80
N GLY A 91 7.55 -14.95 -4.66
CA GLY A 91 8.09 -14.39 -3.42
C GLY A 91 7.12 -14.53 -2.24
N LEU A 92 5.79 -14.47 -2.48
CA LEU A 92 4.78 -14.69 -1.44
C LEU A 92 4.76 -16.16 -0.98
N GLU A 93 4.90 -17.12 -1.90
CA GLU A 93 5.01 -18.53 -1.56
C GLU A 93 6.24 -18.80 -0.67
N GLU A 94 7.38 -18.14 -0.95
CA GLU A 94 8.57 -18.22 -0.12
C GLU A 94 8.35 -17.60 1.28
N ALA A 95 7.64 -16.46 1.33
CA ALA A 95 7.38 -15.70 2.57
C ALA A 95 6.19 -16.23 3.38
N LYS A 96 5.39 -17.15 2.87
CA LYS A 96 4.10 -17.58 3.47
C LYS A 96 4.17 -18.00 4.94
N HIS A 97 5.31 -18.56 5.37
CA HIS A 97 5.49 -19.00 6.74
C HIS A 97 5.42 -17.81 7.73
N ALA A 98 5.93 -16.65 7.36
CA ALA A 98 5.84 -15.44 8.19
C ALA A 98 4.37 -15.08 8.45
N PHE A 99 3.53 -15.08 7.41
CA PHE A 99 2.11 -14.74 7.54
C PHE A 99 1.30 -15.80 8.28
N SER A 100 1.58 -17.08 8.05
CA SER A 100 0.93 -18.17 8.79
C SER A 100 1.25 -18.13 10.28
N THR A 101 2.46 -17.72 10.66
CA THR A 101 2.85 -17.52 12.07
C THR A 101 2.08 -16.37 12.72
N LEU A 102 1.65 -15.37 11.93
CA LEU A 102 0.78 -14.30 12.37
C LEU A 102 -0.71 -14.69 12.39
N GLY A 103 -1.05 -15.95 12.13
CA GLY A 103 -2.44 -16.42 12.07
C GLY A 103 -3.22 -15.91 10.86
N LEU A 104 -2.53 -15.49 9.80
CA LEU A 104 -3.13 -14.97 8.57
C LEU A 104 -3.17 -16.03 7.49
N ASN A 105 -4.32 -16.17 6.84
CA ASN A 105 -4.38 -16.88 5.57
C ASN A 105 -4.06 -15.91 4.43
N ILE A 106 -3.41 -16.43 3.38
CA ILE A 106 -3.06 -15.68 2.18
C ILE A 106 -4.15 -15.90 1.13
N VAL A 107 -4.62 -14.80 0.55
CA VAL A 107 -5.64 -14.78 -0.48
C VAL A 107 -5.24 -13.81 -1.56
N THR A 108 -5.23 -14.25 -2.81
CA THR A 108 -5.00 -13.36 -3.95
C THR A 108 -6.22 -13.32 -4.85
N ILE A 109 -6.41 -12.22 -5.56
CA ILE A 109 -7.56 -12.04 -6.45
C ILE A 109 -7.11 -11.41 -7.77
N THR A 110 -7.53 -12.00 -8.89
CA THR A 110 -7.34 -11.48 -10.24
C THR A 110 -8.61 -11.72 -11.08
N TYR A 111 -8.72 -11.10 -12.23
CA TYR A 111 -9.80 -11.38 -13.19
C TYR A 111 -9.59 -12.68 -13.99
N ASP A 112 -8.43 -13.33 -13.84
CA ASP A 112 -8.11 -14.56 -14.59
C ASP A 112 -9.17 -15.62 -14.35
N PRO A 113 -9.57 -16.37 -15.38
CA PRO A 113 -10.59 -17.42 -15.23
C PRO A 113 -10.07 -18.56 -14.33
N ILE A 114 -11.00 -19.32 -13.75
CA ILE A 114 -10.72 -20.41 -12.81
C ILE A 114 -9.73 -21.41 -13.40
N GLU A 115 -9.87 -21.75 -14.67
CA GLU A 115 -8.99 -22.67 -15.39
C GLU A 115 -7.53 -22.18 -15.41
N THR A 116 -7.34 -20.87 -15.61
CA THR A 116 -6.01 -20.26 -15.55
C THR A 116 -5.46 -20.26 -14.12
N LEU A 117 -6.28 -19.93 -13.12
CA LEU A 117 -5.86 -19.97 -11.71
C LEU A 117 -5.47 -21.38 -11.29
N LYS A 118 -6.17 -22.41 -11.78
CA LYS A 118 -5.81 -23.82 -11.50
C LYS A 118 -4.47 -24.20 -12.10
N LEU A 119 -4.19 -23.79 -13.34
CA LEU A 119 -2.89 -24.01 -13.97
C LEU A 119 -1.77 -23.28 -13.22
N VAL A 120 -2.01 -22.06 -12.78
CA VAL A 120 -1.05 -21.29 -11.97
C VAL A 120 -0.75 -21.97 -10.64
N GLU A 121 -1.77 -22.46 -9.95
CA GLU A 121 -1.58 -23.24 -8.70
C GLU A 121 -0.66 -24.45 -8.91
N GLU A 122 -0.90 -25.20 -9.99
CA GLU A 122 -0.13 -26.42 -10.31
C GLU A 122 1.30 -26.11 -10.76
N ASP A 123 1.48 -25.18 -11.70
CA ASP A 123 2.77 -24.84 -12.32
C ASP A 123 3.71 -24.14 -11.33
N MET A 124 3.16 -23.19 -10.55
CA MET A 124 3.94 -22.40 -9.58
C MET A 124 3.91 -23.00 -8.16
N LYS A 125 3.20 -24.11 -7.97
CA LYS A 125 3.05 -24.81 -6.66
C LYS A 125 2.55 -23.89 -5.55
N VAL A 126 1.60 -23.05 -5.89
CA VAL A 126 0.98 -22.12 -4.94
C VAL A 126 0.15 -22.90 -3.94
N SER A 127 0.30 -22.60 -2.65
CA SER A 127 -0.35 -23.33 -1.55
C SER A 127 -1.45 -22.53 -0.84
N PHE A 128 -1.84 -21.39 -1.37
CA PHE A 128 -2.88 -20.51 -0.82
C PHE A 128 -3.97 -20.23 -1.86
N THR A 129 -5.02 -19.51 -1.45
CA THR A 129 -6.21 -19.32 -2.25
C THR A 129 -6.02 -18.28 -3.34
N LEU A 130 -6.38 -18.64 -4.58
CA LEU A 130 -6.44 -17.78 -5.76
C LEU A 130 -7.92 -17.55 -6.14
N LEU A 131 -8.40 -16.32 -6.07
CA LEU A 131 -9.78 -15.96 -6.35
C LEU A 131 -9.96 -15.40 -7.76
N HIS A 132 -11.07 -15.81 -8.41
CA HIS A 132 -11.53 -15.26 -9.67
C HIS A 132 -12.44 -14.04 -9.45
N ASP A 133 -11.99 -12.85 -9.82
CA ASP A 133 -12.81 -11.63 -9.83
C ASP A 133 -13.70 -11.56 -11.06
N LYS A 134 -14.74 -12.34 -11.07
CA LYS A 134 -15.69 -12.39 -12.18
C LYS A 134 -16.28 -11.01 -12.49
N ASN A 135 -16.12 -10.59 -13.76
CA ASN A 135 -16.58 -9.27 -14.22
C ASN A 135 -15.99 -8.09 -13.44
N ILE A 136 -14.79 -8.24 -12.92
CA ILE A 136 -14.08 -7.20 -12.14
C ILE A 136 -14.94 -6.61 -11.01
N LYS A 137 -15.78 -7.45 -10.39
CA LYS A 137 -16.74 -7.07 -9.34
C LYS A 137 -16.02 -6.41 -8.16
N HIS A 138 -14.93 -7.05 -7.69
CA HIS A 138 -14.19 -6.56 -6.52
C HIS A 138 -13.31 -5.38 -6.87
N VAL A 139 -12.65 -5.39 -8.03
CA VAL A 139 -11.88 -4.23 -8.52
C VAL A 139 -12.73 -2.97 -8.52
N ASN A 140 -13.97 -3.07 -9.02
CA ASN A 140 -14.92 -1.94 -9.01
C ASN A 140 -15.42 -1.61 -7.59
N ALA A 141 -15.75 -2.63 -6.78
CA ALA A 141 -16.26 -2.41 -5.43
C ALA A 141 -15.23 -1.72 -4.52
N TYR A 142 -13.93 -2.01 -4.70
CA TYR A 142 -12.84 -1.38 -3.96
C TYR A 142 -12.35 -0.07 -4.59
N ASN A 143 -12.92 0.34 -5.74
CA ASN A 143 -12.53 1.54 -6.49
C ASN A 143 -11.01 1.58 -6.81
N ILE A 144 -10.47 0.45 -7.25
CA ILE A 144 -9.04 0.28 -7.56
C ILE A 144 -8.77 -0.06 -9.03
N LEU A 145 -9.74 0.17 -9.91
CA LEU A 145 -9.56 -0.05 -11.34
C LEU A 145 -8.41 0.80 -11.88
N ASN A 146 -7.48 0.16 -12.60
CA ASN A 146 -6.46 0.90 -13.33
C ASN A 146 -7.08 1.53 -14.58
N THR A 147 -7.18 2.85 -14.57
CA THR A 147 -7.81 3.66 -15.63
C THR A 147 -6.89 3.94 -16.82
N ASP A 148 -5.64 3.45 -16.81
CA ASP A 148 -4.73 3.57 -17.96
C ASP A 148 -5.18 2.70 -19.16
N TYR A 149 -6.14 1.80 -18.95
CA TYR A 149 -6.60 0.84 -19.95
C TYR A 149 -8.08 1.00 -20.25
N GLU A 150 -8.40 1.47 -21.46
CA GLU A 150 -9.77 1.64 -21.94
C GLU A 150 -10.42 0.29 -22.29
N PRO A 151 -11.79 0.24 -22.32
CA PRO A 151 -12.51 -0.94 -22.81
C PRO A 151 -12.04 -1.39 -24.19
N GLY A 152 -11.75 -2.69 -24.33
CA GLY A 152 -11.19 -3.29 -25.55
C GLY A 152 -9.67 -3.45 -25.53
N HIS A 153 -8.95 -2.84 -24.60
CA HIS A 153 -7.55 -3.14 -24.36
C HIS A 153 -7.43 -4.50 -23.63
N PHE A 154 -6.39 -5.32 -23.95
CA PHE A 154 -6.24 -6.66 -23.37
C PHE A 154 -6.08 -6.64 -21.82
N ALA A 155 -5.54 -5.55 -21.28
CA ALA A 155 -5.36 -5.35 -19.84
C ALA A 155 -6.51 -4.56 -19.19
N TYR A 156 -7.61 -4.28 -19.91
CA TYR A 156 -8.76 -3.63 -19.29
C TYR A 156 -9.34 -4.47 -18.15
N GLY A 157 -9.67 -3.83 -17.05
CA GLY A 157 -10.21 -4.50 -15.86
C GLY A 157 -9.18 -4.88 -14.81
N VAL A 158 -7.88 -4.68 -15.07
CA VAL A 158 -6.88 -4.89 -14.02
C VAL A 158 -6.98 -3.84 -12.93
N PRO A 159 -6.68 -4.18 -11.67
CA PRO A 159 -6.56 -3.20 -10.59
C PRO A 159 -5.23 -2.43 -10.67
N GLN A 160 -5.16 -1.30 -9.97
CA GLN A 160 -3.94 -0.86 -9.34
C GLN A 160 -3.61 -1.89 -8.25
N PRO A 161 -2.46 -2.60 -8.34
CA PRO A 161 -2.20 -3.70 -7.44
C PRO A 161 -1.86 -3.22 -6.03
N GLY A 162 -2.32 -3.97 -5.05
CA GLY A 162 -2.06 -3.65 -3.65
C GLY A 162 -2.48 -4.79 -2.73
N ILE A 163 -2.20 -4.62 -1.46
CA ILE A 163 -2.37 -5.61 -0.41
C ILE A 163 -3.14 -4.97 0.74
N MET A 164 -4.09 -5.72 1.31
CA MET A 164 -4.76 -5.37 2.57
C MET A 164 -4.57 -6.48 3.58
N PHE A 165 -4.28 -6.12 4.81
CA PHE A 165 -4.54 -6.99 5.94
C PHE A 165 -5.96 -6.72 6.45
N VAL A 166 -6.80 -7.75 6.46
CA VAL A 166 -8.21 -7.67 6.86
C VAL A 166 -8.45 -8.66 7.99
N ASN A 167 -8.95 -8.17 9.13
CA ASN A 167 -9.27 -9.04 10.26
C ASN A 167 -10.56 -9.87 10.02
N PRO A 168 -10.89 -10.85 10.87
CA PRO A 168 -12.07 -11.70 10.67
C PRO A 168 -13.41 -10.95 10.67
N ASP A 169 -13.47 -9.75 11.27
CA ASP A 169 -14.66 -8.88 11.27
C ASP A 169 -14.77 -8.02 10.00
N GLY A 170 -13.83 -8.16 9.07
CA GLY A 170 -13.80 -7.40 7.81
C GLY A 170 -13.19 -6.01 7.92
N LYS A 171 -12.52 -5.66 9.02
CA LYS A 171 -11.84 -4.38 9.16
C LYS A 171 -10.46 -4.42 8.54
N ILE A 172 -10.12 -3.37 7.79
CA ILE A 172 -8.79 -3.15 7.23
C ILE A 172 -7.86 -2.70 8.36
N ILE A 173 -6.81 -3.45 8.60
CA ILE A 173 -5.81 -3.19 9.64
C ILE A 173 -4.59 -2.48 9.05
N ALA A 174 -4.19 -2.85 7.84
CA ALA A 174 -3.08 -2.24 7.11
C ALA A 174 -3.30 -2.31 5.60
N LYS A 175 -2.66 -1.40 4.85
CA LYS A 175 -2.64 -1.39 3.39
C LYS A 175 -1.20 -1.18 2.92
N PHE A 176 -0.84 -1.85 1.82
CA PHE A 176 0.49 -1.73 1.18
C PHE A 176 0.32 -1.70 -0.33
N ALA A 177 0.84 -0.67 -0.97
CA ALA A 177 0.84 -0.56 -2.42
C ALA A 177 1.93 0.40 -2.89
N GLU A 178 2.32 0.27 -4.14
CA GLU A 178 3.25 1.16 -4.81
C GLU A 178 2.52 1.94 -5.91
N GLU A 179 2.82 3.22 -6.06
CA GLU A 179 2.27 4.05 -7.13
C GLU A 179 2.61 3.46 -8.51
N ASN A 180 3.83 3.02 -8.67
CA ASN A 180 4.27 2.34 -9.88
C ASN A 180 3.93 0.84 -9.81
N PHE A 181 2.96 0.40 -10.62
CA PHE A 181 2.51 -1.00 -10.67
C PHE A 181 3.60 -2.04 -10.98
N ARG A 182 4.79 -1.62 -11.44
CA ARG A 182 5.95 -2.52 -11.63
C ARG A 182 6.75 -2.77 -10.37
N GLN A 183 6.59 -1.91 -9.38
CA GLN A 183 7.14 -2.09 -8.04
C GLN A 183 6.15 -2.84 -7.18
N ARG A 184 6.64 -3.50 -6.13
CA ARG A 184 5.83 -4.22 -5.16
C ARG A 184 6.42 -4.02 -3.78
N PRO A 185 5.57 -3.92 -2.74
CA PRO A 185 6.05 -3.97 -1.37
C PRO A 185 6.89 -5.23 -1.14
N ASP A 186 8.00 -5.09 -0.41
CA ASP A 186 8.81 -6.23 0.00
C ASP A 186 8.05 -7.07 1.05
N TRP A 187 8.10 -8.40 0.96
CA TRP A 187 7.37 -9.27 1.86
C TRP A 187 7.90 -9.22 3.29
N SER A 188 9.19 -8.95 3.49
CA SER A 188 9.75 -8.75 4.83
C SER A 188 9.22 -7.47 5.47
N ASP A 189 9.12 -6.37 4.71
CA ASP A 189 8.58 -5.10 5.20
C ASP A 189 7.10 -5.22 5.54
N VAL A 190 6.32 -5.93 4.69
CA VAL A 190 4.90 -6.21 4.95
C VAL A 190 4.74 -7.04 6.23
N ALA A 191 5.53 -8.09 6.40
CA ALA A 191 5.44 -8.95 7.59
C ALA A 191 5.86 -8.19 8.86
N GLU A 192 6.94 -7.40 8.81
CA GLU A 192 7.41 -6.59 9.95
C GLU A 192 6.36 -5.56 10.38
N ALA A 193 5.74 -4.86 9.43
CA ALA A 193 4.70 -3.88 9.71
C ALA A 193 3.45 -4.48 10.37
N LEU A 194 3.21 -5.80 10.21
CA LEU A 194 2.08 -6.50 10.83
C LEU A 194 2.40 -7.06 12.24
N ILE A 195 3.67 -7.06 12.66
CA ILE A 195 4.10 -7.50 14.00
C ILE A 195 3.96 -6.38 15.03
N ILE A 196 4.06 -5.13 14.58
CA ILE A 196 4.03 -3.95 15.46
C ILE A 196 2.57 -3.60 15.76
N PRO A 197 2.12 -3.66 17.01
CA PRO A 197 0.75 -3.36 17.41
C PRO A 197 0.43 -1.86 17.35
#